data_e83a5a4073a96727abb4e00afc54666a
#
_entry.id   e83a5a4073a96727abb4e00afc54666a
#
_cell.length_a   1.000
_cell.length_b   1.000
_cell.length_c   1.000
_cell.angle_alpha   90.00
_cell.angle_beta   90.00
_cell.angle_gamma   90.00
#
_symmetry.space_group_name_H-M   'P 1'
#
loop_
_entity.id
_entity.type
_entity.pdbx_description
1 polymer ?
#
loop_
_entity_poly.entity_id
_entity_poly.type
_entity_poly.pdbx_seq_one_letter_code
_entity_poly.pdbx_strand_id
1 'polypeptide(L)'
;MEPNLRPVQPSNYATVASWPESAGATQRWAGPGVPFPLPPQRFAQVLELEVRPGWALLDEQGVCVGFGQYWMTGAGTAHLGRIIVSPLARGRGLGRLLVQSLSAQALRESGIQHLTLRVYRDNAAAAALYRDLGFQQVEASSTPELLFMQRTSG
;
A
#
# COMPACT_ATOMS: atom_id res chain seq x y z
N MET A 1 15.61 -15.68 8.46
CA MET A 1 14.13 -15.61 8.40
C MET A 1 13.75 -14.42 7.53
N GLU A 2 12.83 -14.64 6.62
CA GLU A 2 12.44 -13.59 5.69
C GLU A 2 11.39 -12.67 6.28
N PRO A 3 11.31 -11.41 5.80
CA PRO A 3 10.19 -10.53 6.15
C PRO A 3 8.86 -11.18 5.79
N ASN A 4 7.83 -10.89 6.58
CA ASN A 4 6.51 -11.46 6.33
C ASN A 4 5.40 -10.44 6.54
N LEU A 5 4.29 -10.66 5.87
CA LEU A 5 3.11 -9.81 5.93
C LEU A 5 2.15 -10.36 6.99
N ARG A 6 1.72 -9.49 7.90
CA ARG A 6 0.77 -9.82 8.97
C ARG A 6 -0.31 -8.76 9.05
N PRO A 7 -1.50 -9.10 9.56
CA PRO A 7 -2.48 -8.04 9.86
C PRO A 7 -1.85 -6.99 10.76
N VAL A 8 -2.08 -5.71 10.44
CA VAL A 8 -1.51 -4.62 11.21
C VAL A 8 -2.08 -4.65 12.64
N GLN A 9 -1.21 -4.40 13.62
CA GLN A 9 -1.58 -4.40 15.04
C GLN A 9 -1.56 -2.98 15.58
N PRO A 10 -2.34 -2.68 16.63
CA PRO A 10 -2.30 -1.36 17.25
C PRO A 10 -0.88 -0.91 17.64
N SER A 11 -0.02 -1.85 18.01
CA SER A 11 1.38 -1.56 18.33
C SER A 11 2.18 -1.05 17.12
N ASN A 12 1.68 -1.22 15.89
CA ASN A 12 2.34 -0.75 14.68
C ASN A 12 1.91 0.68 14.29
N TYR A 13 0.81 1.18 14.82
CA TYR A 13 0.18 2.41 14.33
C TYR A 13 1.11 3.63 14.45
N ALA A 14 1.74 3.80 15.60
CA ALA A 14 2.65 4.95 15.82
C ALA A 14 3.84 4.90 14.86
N THR A 15 4.36 3.72 14.63
CA THR A 15 5.50 3.51 13.73
C THR A 15 5.14 3.92 12.30
N VAL A 16 4.06 3.37 11.75
CA VAL A 16 3.63 3.68 10.39
C VAL A 16 3.27 5.16 10.26
N ALA A 17 2.54 5.70 11.22
CA ALA A 17 2.12 7.10 11.20
C ALA A 17 3.31 8.08 11.23
N SER A 18 4.47 7.63 11.71
CA SER A 18 5.66 8.48 11.77
C SER A 18 6.43 8.57 10.45
N TRP A 19 6.12 7.72 9.47
CA TRP A 19 6.91 7.64 8.24
C TRP A 19 6.69 8.81 7.27
N PRO A 20 5.47 9.32 7.04
CA PRO A 20 5.33 10.52 6.21
C PRO A 20 5.94 11.73 6.93
N GLU A 21 6.72 12.52 6.19
CA GLU A 21 7.51 13.61 6.78
C GLU A 21 6.81 14.97 6.74
N SER A 22 5.68 15.05 6.04
CA SER A 22 4.97 16.31 5.84
C SER A 22 3.50 16.07 5.54
N ALA A 23 2.70 17.13 5.59
CA ALA A 23 1.30 17.07 5.18
C ALA A 23 1.18 16.61 3.73
N GLY A 24 2.05 17.11 2.85
CA GLY A 24 2.06 16.69 1.44
C GLY A 24 2.39 15.21 1.27
N ALA A 25 3.39 14.71 1.99
CA ALA A 25 3.75 13.29 1.95
C ALA A 25 2.61 12.43 2.47
N THR A 26 1.93 12.86 3.52
CA THR A 26 0.78 12.15 4.07
C THR A 26 -0.35 12.08 3.05
N GLN A 27 -0.64 13.17 2.36
CA GLN A 27 -1.67 13.20 1.33
C GLN A 27 -1.34 12.27 0.17
N ARG A 28 -0.08 12.25 -0.27
CA ARG A 28 0.36 11.36 -1.35
C ARG A 28 0.24 9.90 -0.96
N TRP A 29 0.52 9.58 0.30
CA TRP A 29 0.43 8.20 0.80
C TRP A 29 -1.01 7.75 1.01
N ALA A 30 -1.81 8.56 1.69
CA ALA A 30 -3.09 8.10 2.24
C ALA A 30 -4.30 8.86 1.71
N GLY A 31 -4.09 9.90 0.90
CA GLY A 31 -5.15 10.68 0.29
C GLY A 31 -5.52 11.93 1.07
N PRO A 32 -6.37 12.77 0.49
CA PRO A 32 -6.80 14.01 1.14
C PRO A 32 -7.63 13.69 2.39
N GLY A 33 -7.58 14.58 3.37
CA GLY A 33 -8.35 14.41 4.59
C GLY A 33 -7.65 13.64 5.70
N VAL A 34 -6.49 13.06 5.42
CA VAL A 34 -5.68 12.41 6.47
C VAL A 34 -4.82 13.48 7.14
N PRO A 35 -4.93 13.66 8.47
CA PRO A 35 -4.18 14.69 9.15
C PRO A 35 -2.69 14.39 9.22
N PHE A 36 -1.90 15.44 9.30
CA PHE A 36 -0.47 15.34 9.56
C PHE A 36 -0.11 16.23 10.75
N PRO A 37 0.54 15.71 11.78
CA PRO A 37 0.83 14.29 12.01
C PRO A 37 -0.44 13.49 12.26
N LEU A 38 -0.41 12.20 11.89
CA LEU A 38 -1.55 11.31 12.14
C LEU A 38 -1.43 10.73 13.55
N PRO A 39 -2.35 11.08 14.47
CA PRO A 39 -2.29 10.51 15.81
C PRO A 39 -2.51 9.00 15.78
N PRO A 40 -1.68 8.21 16.49
CA PRO A 40 -1.88 6.76 16.53
C PRO A 40 -3.27 6.34 16.99
N GLN A 41 -3.89 7.11 17.88
CA GLN A 41 -5.23 6.82 18.40
C GLN A 41 -6.30 6.93 17.33
N ARG A 42 -6.02 7.65 16.22
CA ARG A 42 -6.96 7.83 15.12
C ARG A 42 -6.60 7.01 13.89
N PHE A 43 -5.49 6.27 13.94
CA PHE A 43 -4.96 5.54 12.79
C PHE A 43 -6.00 4.61 12.19
N ALA A 44 -6.59 3.75 13.01
CA ALA A 44 -7.56 2.76 12.54
C ALA A 44 -8.81 3.41 11.95
N GLN A 45 -9.30 4.46 12.60
CA GLN A 45 -10.50 5.16 12.15
C GLN A 45 -10.26 5.92 10.86
N VAL A 46 -9.17 6.69 10.80
CA VAL A 46 -8.85 7.52 9.63
C VAL A 46 -8.56 6.66 8.41
N LEU A 47 -7.85 5.55 8.58
CA LEU A 47 -7.52 4.64 7.48
C LEU A 47 -8.58 3.57 7.23
N GLU A 48 -9.68 3.61 7.98
CA GLU A 48 -10.83 2.74 7.78
C GLU A 48 -10.50 1.24 7.85
N LEU A 49 -9.66 0.86 8.82
CA LEU A 49 -9.17 -0.52 8.91
C LEU A 49 -10.27 -1.56 9.08
N GLU A 50 -11.44 -1.17 9.58
CA GLU A 50 -12.58 -2.08 9.75
C GLU A 50 -13.10 -2.62 8.42
N VAL A 51 -13.10 -1.78 7.38
CA VAL A 51 -13.59 -2.15 6.04
C VAL A 51 -12.49 -2.26 5.01
N ARG A 52 -11.31 -1.74 5.31
CA ARG A 52 -10.13 -1.77 4.43
C ARG A 52 -8.98 -2.37 5.21
N PRO A 53 -8.83 -3.71 5.20
CA PRO A 53 -7.81 -4.36 6.02
C PRO A 53 -6.42 -3.78 5.78
N GLY A 54 -5.69 -3.59 6.86
CA GLY A 54 -4.33 -3.11 6.83
C GLY A 54 -3.35 -4.23 7.15
N TRP A 55 -2.22 -4.22 6.46
CA TRP A 55 -1.20 -5.25 6.58
C TRP A 55 0.15 -4.62 6.85
N ALA A 56 0.87 -5.20 7.79
CA ALA A 56 2.22 -4.77 8.15
C ALA A 56 3.22 -5.78 7.63
N LEU A 57 4.27 -5.28 7.00
CA LEU A 57 5.42 -6.10 6.63
C LEU A 57 6.42 -6.04 7.76
N LEU A 58 6.75 -7.20 8.34
CA LEU A 58 7.68 -7.30 9.44
C LEU A 58 8.99 -7.89 8.96
N ASP A 59 10.10 -7.34 9.45
CA ASP A 59 11.42 -7.88 9.13
C ASP A 59 11.75 -9.11 10.00
N GLU A 60 12.96 -9.63 9.88
CA GLU A 60 13.42 -10.82 10.61
C GLU A 60 13.38 -10.66 12.13
N GLN A 61 13.48 -9.43 12.60
CA GLN A 61 13.44 -9.12 14.04
C GLN A 61 12.04 -8.76 14.51
N GLY A 62 11.04 -8.84 13.62
CA GLY A 62 9.67 -8.48 13.96
C GLY A 62 9.38 -6.98 13.91
N VAL A 63 10.28 -6.19 13.37
CA VAL A 63 10.09 -4.74 13.23
C VAL A 63 9.23 -4.44 12.02
N CYS A 64 8.24 -3.56 12.18
CA CYS A 64 7.38 -3.14 11.07
C CYS A 64 8.19 -2.23 10.14
N VAL A 65 8.35 -2.67 8.89
CA VAL A 65 9.12 -1.96 7.87
C VAL A 65 8.29 -1.56 6.66
N GLY A 66 7.04 -1.99 6.58
CA GLY A 66 6.14 -1.62 5.50
C GLY A 66 4.68 -1.74 5.91
N PHE A 67 3.81 -1.08 5.17
CA PHE A 67 2.37 -1.10 5.42
C PHE A 67 1.62 -0.91 4.11
N GLY A 68 0.47 -1.56 3.97
CA GLY A 68 -0.43 -1.34 2.86
C GLY A 68 -1.81 -1.85 3.19
N GLN A 69 -2.77 -1.45 2.35
CA GLN A 69 -4.17 -1.86 2.49
C GLN A 69 -4.67 -2.37 1.15
N TYR A 70 -5.73 -3.16 1.19
CA TYR A 70 -6.50 -3.43 -0.02
C TYR A 70 -7.97 -3.47 0.32
N TRP A 71 -8.81 -3.22 -0.68
CA TRP A 71 -10.27 -3.27 -0.52
C TRP A 71 -10.90 -3.57 -1.87
N MET A 72 -12.11 -4.10 -1.81
CA MET A 72 -12.85 -4.46 -3.02
C MET A 72 -13.46 -3.22 -3.65
N THR A 73 -13.30 -3.07 -4.97
CA THR A 73 -13.84 -1.93 -5.71
C THR A 73 -14.91 -2.34 -6.73
N GLY A 74 -15.05 -3.65 -6.96
CA GLY A 74 -16.04 -4.18 -7.90
C GLY A 74 -15.93 -5.68 -7.91
N ALA A 75 -16.74 -6.33 -8.73
CA ALA A 75 -16.74 -7.77 -8.83
C ALA A 75 -15.37 -8.27 -9.30
N GLY A 76 -14.75 -9.10 -8.49
CA GLY A 76 -13.47 -9.71 -8.82
C GLY A 76 -12.26 -8.78 -8.77
N THR A 77 -12.41 -7.57 -8.24
CA THR A 77 -11.33 -6.57 -8.23
C THR A 77 -11.01 -6.10 -6.81
N ALA A 78 -9.73 -6.11 -6.47
CA ALA A 78 -9.22 -5.50 -5.23
C ALA A 78 -8.27 -4.36 -5.59
N HIS A 79 -8.43 -3.25 -4.89
CA HIS A 79 -7.55 -2.08 -5.04
C HIS A 79 -6.52 -2.09 -3.93
N LEU A 80 -5.25 -2.01 -4.29
CA LEU A 80 -4.15 -1.89 -3.35
C LEU A 80 -3.88 -0.40 -3.13
N GLY A 81 -3.78 0.01 -1.89
CA GLY A 81 -3.56 1.42 -1.59
C GLY A 81 -2.83 1.65 -0.28
N ARG A 82 -2.48 2.91 -0.06
CA ARG A 82 -1.79 3.36 1.15
C ARG A 82 -0.53 2.55 1.44
N ILE A 83 0.24 2.29 0.37
CA ILE A 83 1.47 1.49 0.42
C ILE A 83 2.62 2.40 0.84
N ILE A 84 3.35 2.01 1.87
CA ILE A 84 4.48 2.80 2.36
C ILE A 84 5.54 1.86 2.96
N VAL A 85 6.80 2.20 2.75
CA VAL A 85 7.95 1.51 3.33
C VAL A 85 8.65 2.49 4.28
N SER A 86 9.14 1.98 5.39
CA SER A 86 9.89 2.79 6.36
C SER A 86 11.04 3.53 5.67
N PRO A 87 11.22 4.83 5.93
CA PRO A 87 12.35 5.57 5.37
C PRO A 87 13.70 4.96 5.74
N LEU A 88 13.80 4.30 6.89
CA LEU A 88 15.04 3.68 7.35
C LEU A 88 15.33 2.35 6.65
N ALA A 89 14.35 1.81 5.94
CA ALA A 89 14.47 0.48 5.31
C ALA A 89 14.45 0.54 3.79
N ARG A 90 14.44 1.74 3.20
CA ARG A 90 14.43 1.90 1.74
C ARG A 90 15.74 1.42 1.13
N GLY A 91 15.67 1.01 -0.14
CA GLY A 91 16.84 0.50 -0.85
C GLY A 91 17.19 -0.95 -0.56
N ARG A 92 16.30 -1.66 0.15
CA ARG A 92 16.51 -3.06 0.53
C ARG A 92 15.55 -4.03 -0.17
N GLY A 93 14.87 -3.56 -1.23
CA GLY A 93 13.90 -4.38 -1.97
C GLY A 93 12.59 -4.63 -1.23
N LEU A 94 12.34 -3.92 -0.15
CA LEU A 94 11.15 -4.15 0.67
C LEU A 94 9.87 -3.64 0.00
N GLY A 95 9.97 -2.62 -0.85
CA GLY A 95 8.82 -2.16 -1.62
C GLY A 95 8.29 -3.25 -2.55
N ARG A 96 9.18 -3.93 -3.25
CA ARG A 96 8.82 -5.07 -4.11
C ARG A 96 8.18 -6.18 -3.29
N LEU A 97 8.80 -6.56 -2.19
CA LEU A 97 8.30 -7.62 -1.33
C LEU A 97 6.93 -7.27 -0.75
N LEU A 98 6.74 -6.01 -0.34
CA LEU A 98 5.47 -5.55 0.20
C LEU A 98 4.35 -5.66 -0.84
N VAL A 99 4.59 -5.19 -2.06
CA VAL A 99 3.57 -5.23 -3.11
C VAL A 99 3.28 -6.68 -3.52
N GLN A 100 4.32 -7.51 -3.64
CA GLN A 100 4.13 -8.93 -3.95
C GLN A 100 3.32 -9.64 -2.87
N SER A 101 3.65 -9.40 -1.60
CA SER A 101 2.97 -10.04 -0.48
C SER A 101 1.53 -9.56 -0.34
N LEU A 102 1.31 -8.26 -0.51
CA LEU A 102 -0.02 -7.66 -0.44
C LEU A 102 -0.91 -8.17 -1.58
N SER A 103 -0.33 -8.26 -2.79
CA SER A 103 -1.02 -8.80 -3.96
C SER A 103 -1.43 -10.26 -3.73
N ALA A 104 -0.51 -11.07 -3.21
CA ALA A 104 -0.80 -12.47 -2.92
C ALA A 104 -1.91 -12.60 -1.87
N GLN A 105 -1.89 -11.76 -0.86
CA GLN A 105 -2.92 -11.76 0.19
C GLN A 105 -4.29 -11.39 -0.39
N ALA A 106 -4.35 -10.36 -1.22
CA ALA A 106 -5.60 -9.93 -1.85
C ALA A 106 -6.15 -11.01 -2.77
N LEU A 107 -5.29 -11.70 -3.53
CA LEU A 107 -5.71 -12.75 -4.45
C LEU A 107 -6.21 -14.02 -3.73
N ARG A 108 -5.97 -14.16 -2.44
CA ARG A 108 -6.56 -15.24 -1.65
C ARG A 108 -8.03 -15.01 -1.33
N GLU A 109 -8.49 -13.76 -1.46
CA GLU A 109 -9.91 -13.46 -1.27
C GLU A 109 -10.73 -14.12 -2.38
N SER A 110 -11.89 -14.63 -2.00
CA SER A 110 -12.75 -15.37 -2.93
C SER A 110 -13.16 -14.51 -4.12
N GLY A 111 -12.93 -15.02 -5.33
CA GLY A 111 -13.40 -14.38 -6.55
C GLY A 111 -12.54 -13.23 -7.06
N ILE A 112 -11.41 -12.92 -6.41
CA ILE A 112 -10.54 -11.83 -6.87
C ILE A 112 -9.68 -12.30 -8.03
N GLN A 113 -9.77 -11.58 -9.17
CA GLN A 113 -9.01 -11.86 -10.38
C GLN A 113 -8.19 -10.66 -10.85
N HIS A 114 -8.57 -9.46 -10.43
CA HIS A 114 -7.93 -8.22 -10.85
C HIS A 114 -7.43 -7.45 -9.65
N LEU A 115 -6.24 -6.88 -9.79
CA LEU A 115 -5.66 -5.97 -8.79
C LEU A 115 -5.46 -4.62 -9.46
N THR A 116 -5.78 -3.54 -8.76
CA THR A 116 -5.55 -2.18 -9.23
C THR A 116 -4.76 -1.40 -8.20
N LEU A 117 -4.11 -0.35 -8.64
CA LEU A 117 -3.46 0.62 -7.77
C LEU A 117 -3.30 1.93 -8.50
N ARG A 118 -2.95 2.98 -7.74
CA ARG A 118 -2.61 4.29 -8.30
C ARG A 118 -1.21 4.67 -7.86
N VAL A 119 -0.52 5.36 -8.73
CA VAL A 119 0.81 5.89 -8.43
C VAL A 119 0.94 7.27 -9.07
N TYR A 120 1.58 8.19 -8.36
CA TYR A 120 1.87 9.50 -8.94
C TYR A 120 2.84 9.35 -10.09
N ARG A 121 2.58 10.07 -11.20
CA ARG A 121 3.40 9.96 -12.42
C ARG A 121 4.84 10.37 -12.19
N ASP A 122 5.08 11.29 -11.26
CA ASP A 122 6.44 11.73 -10.92
C ASP A 122 7.21 10.73 -10.06
N ASN A 123 6.53 9.70 -9.56
CA ASN A 123 7.20 8.62 -8.84
C ASN A 123 7.61 7.52 -9.82
N ALA A 124 8.62 7.82 -10.63
CA ALA A 124 9.07 6.93 -11.70
C ALA A 124 9.55 5.57 -11.19
N ALA A 125 10.19 5.56 -10.02
CA ALA A 125 10.70 4.32 -9.43
C ALA A 125 9.56 3.37 -9.06
N ALA A 126 8.51 3.89 -8.44
CA ALA A 126 7.35 3.08 -8.06
C ALA A 126 6.61 2.59 -9.31
N ALA A 127 6.40 3.47 -10.29
CA ALA A 127 5.73 3.07 -11.53
C ALA A 127 6.49 1.95 -12.24
N ALA A 128 7.82 2.04 -12.31
CA ALA A 128 8.65 1.00 -12.90
C ALA A 128 8.55 -0.32 -12.13
N LEU A 129 8.55 -0.25 -10.81
CA LEU A 129 8.37 -1.42 -9.95
C LEU A 129 7.04 -2.12 -10.24
N TYR A 130 5.96 -1.34 -10.33
CA TYR A 130 4.64 -1.92 -10.57
C TYR A 130 4.55 -2.55 -11.97
N ARG A 131 5.13 -1.92 -12.99
CA ARG A 131 5.20 -2.52 -14.33
C ARG A 131 5.95 -3.84 -14.30
N ASP A 132 7.06 -3.88 -13.58
CA ASP A 132 7.87 -5.08 -13.43
C ASP A 132 7.10 -6.21 -12.74
N LEU A 133 6.16 -5.86 -11.86
CA LEU A 133 5.32 -6.82 -11.16
C LEU A 133 4.05 -7.20 -11.95
N GLY A 134 3.93 -6.74 -13.18
CA GLY A 134 2.84 -7.14 -14.06
C GLY A 134 1.67 -6.16 -14.15
N PHE A 135 1.76 -5.01 -13.48
CA PHE A 135 0.72 -3.98 -13.58
C PHE A 135 0.89 -3.20 -14.88
N GLN A 136 -0.22 -2.93 -15.55
CA GLN A 136 -0.24 -2.18 -16.80
C GLN A 136 -1.06 -0.91 -16.62
N GLN A 137 -0.63 0.15 -17.26
CA GLN A 137 -1.31 1.44 -17.22
C GLN A 137 -2.67 1.35 -17.90
N VAL A 138 -3.69 1.90 -17.25
CA VAL A 138 -5.04 2.04 -17.80
C VAL A 138 -5.27 3.52 -18.01
N GLU A 139 -5.05 4.00 -19.23
CA GLU A 139 -5.09 5.44 -19.51
C GLU A 139 -6.46 6.05 -19.25
N ALA A 140 -7.53 5.34 -19.59
CA ALA A 140 -8.89 5.83 -19.42
C ALA A 140 -9.23 6.13 -17.95
N SER A 141 -8.54 5.49 -17.01
CA SER A 141 -8.76 5.68 -15.58
C SER A 141 -7.66 6.52 -14.91
N SER A 142 -6.70 6.99 -15.69
CA SER A 142 -5.60 7.81 -15.21
C SER A 142 -5.93 9.29 -15.31
N THR A 143 -5.24 10.09 -14.50
CA THR A 143 -5.33 11.55 -14.54
C THR A 143 -3.97 12.13 -14.93
N PRO A 144 -3.86 13.46 -15.15
CA PRO A 144 -2.55 14.07 -15.44
C PRO A 144 -1.52 13.83 -14.33
N GLU A 145 -1.96 13.61 -13.10
CA GLU A 145 -1.07 13.47 -11.94
C GLU A 145 -0.90 12.01 -11.50
N LEU A 146 -1.92 11.17 -11.72
CA LEU A 146 -1.97 9.81 -11.21
C LEU A 146 -2.13 8.81 -12.33
N LEU A 147 -1.26 7.81 -12.34
CA LEU A 147 -1.43 6.61 -13.15
C LEU A 147 -2.33 5.63 -12.41
N PHE A 148 -3.34 5.13 -13.11
CA PHE A 148 -4.12 3.99 -12.67
C PHE A 148 -3.57 2.75 -13.35
N MET A 149 -3.25 1.72 -12.59
CA MET A 149 -2.64 0.51 -13.11
C MET A 149 -3.43 -0.73 -12.70
N GLN A 150 -3.40 -1.74 -13.54
CA GLN A 150 -4.15 -2.97 -13.33
C GLN A 150 -3.30 -4.18 -13.68
N ARG A 151 -3.44 -5.21 -12.87
CA ARG A 151 -2.86 -6.52 -13.11
C ARG A 151 -3.99 -7.55 -13.07
N THR A 152 -4.04 -8.44 -14.07
CA THR A 152 -4.98 -9.54 -14.10
C THR A 152 -4.25 -10.81 -13.71
N SER A 153 -4.84 -11.53 -12.74
CA SER A 153 -4.37 -12.83 -12.31
C SER A 153 -4.67 -13.85 -13.41
N GLY A 154 -3.72 -14.63 -13.72
CA GLY A 154 -4.02 -15.62 -14.75
C GLY A 154 -3.14 -16.48 -15.26
#